data_0d477f336758dcc1227e64cfdfd88fd3
#
_entry.id   0d477f336758dcc1227e64cfdfd88fd3
#
_cell.length_a   1.000
_cell.length_b   1.000
_cell.length_c   1.000
_cell.angle_alpha   90.00
_cell.angle_beta   90.00
_cell.angle_gamma   90.00
#
_symmetry.space_group_name_H-M   'P 1'
#
loop_
_entity.id
_entity.type
_entity.pdbx_description
1 polymer ?
#
loop_
_entity_poly.entity_id
_entity_poly.type
_entity_poly.pdbx_seq_one_letter_code
_entity_poly.pdbx_strand_id
1 'polypeptide(L)'
;MKLLYAIVTVSVLLLANVLVQSSFASGEYDLLHKWGKYGPTEPANFVHPQFVAVGEDGTIYVTDFGNKRIQKFSSNGEYLTHWGNSGKQLGDFYNPSGIAVSDDSVFVVDRDLNRVQKFSLDGEFIQTWGKKGTADGQFFYPNGITISNDLVYVVDTGNQRIQIFSTGGEFVSSFGSSGLGPGQFLNAIGIDSDSEGNIFVTDKGNGKIEKFNSDGELLESFSFYHPNYVFAPEAITVSPLGDMFVVNSNTGRILHLSENSNLLLNLAAQNGPYPNSFEAISGLAIGINGELLVVDSQSHSIQSFETEFFEQPAESYYVAPAEVRPPSRDQIKPEITAPPSIVVEAEDIQTQVFLGTANATDASGIKIVINNAPESFKPGITNVIWIAFDNAGHSSTDYQRITVNTCGQNPSDYNLIEGTSGDDVISGTDGDDLIFGMAGNDLIYGGLGNDCIFGGSGDDIISGDEGSDTIKGNSGNDILKGLSGSDLIYANSGSDVIDGGEDFDRCHLDSSKDLLINCEE
;
A
#
# COMPACT_ATOMS: atom_id res chain seq x y z
N MET A 1 45.24 -44.46 -7.34
CA MET A 1 44.31 -44.35 -6.22
C MET A 1 44.34 -42.95 -5.54
N LYS A 2 44.63 -41.87 -6.28
CA LYS A 2 44.63 -40.47 -5.81
C LYS A 2 43.86 -39.51 -6.75
N LEU A 3 43.14 -40.04 -7.76
CA LEU A 3 42.38 -39.25 -8.73
C LEU A 3 40.84 -39.44 -8.60
N LEU A 4 40.39 -40.30 -7.67
CA LEU A 4 38.96 -40.58 -7.47
C LEU A 4 38.35 -39.84 -6.26
N TYR A 5 39.16 -39.13 -5.48
CA TYR A 5 38.68 -38.35 -4.31
C TYR A 5 38.42 -36.88 -4.59
N ALA A 6 38.84 -36.38 -5.76
CA ALA A 6 38.63 -34.96 -6.12
C ALA A 6 37.31 -34.69 -6.87
N ILE A 7 36.62 -35.72 -7.36
CA ILE A 7 35.37 -35.57 -8.13
C ILE A 7 34.13 -35.68 -7.26
N VAL A 8 34.23 -36.30 -6.08
CA VAL A 8 33.07 -36.45 -5.16
C VAL A 8 32.89 -35.23 -4.23
N THR A 9 33.94 -34.44 -3.99
CA THR A 9 33.86 -33.24 -3.16
C THR A 9 33.40 -31.97 -3.87
N VAL A 10 33.43 -31.93 -5.20
CA VAL A 10 32.94 -30.79 -6.01
C VAL A 10 31.45 -30.94 -6.32
N SER A 11 30.91 -32.17 -6.36
CA SER A 11 29.48 -32.43 -6.62
C SER A 11 28.58 -32.25 -5.39
N VAL A 12 29.15 -32.19 -4.18
CA VAL A 12 28.38 -31.96 -2.93
C VAL A 12 28.31 -30.48 -2.55
N LEU A 13 29.20 -29.64 -3.10
CA LEU A 13 29.20 -28.19 -2.87
C LEU A 13 28.39 -27.41 -3.91
N LEU A 14 27.94 -28.05 -5.00
CA LEU A 14 27.04 -27.47 -6.01
C LEU A 14 25.56 -27.83 -5.78
N LEU A 15 25.27 -28.77 -4.86
CA LEU A 15 23.90 -29.14 -4.48
C LEU A 15 23.39 -28.43 -3.21
N ALA A 16 24.21 -27.59 -2.56
CA ALA A 16 23.83 -26.84 -1.37
C ALA A 16 23.38 -25.38 -1.67
N ASN A 17 23.44 -24.94 -2.94
CA ASN A 17 23.02 -23.59 -3.34
C ASN A 17 21.78 -23.55 -4.27
N VAL A 18 21.03 -24.65 -4.39
CA VAL A 18 19.79 -24.71 -5.23
C VAL A 18 18.54 -25.01 -4.39
N LEU A 19 18.61 -24.94 -3.06
CA LEU A 19 17.45 -25.18 -2.18
C LEU A 19 17.11 -23.99 -1.26
N VAL A 20 17.26 -22.77 -1.75
CA VAL A 20 16.68 -21.58 -1.11
C VAL A 20 16.13 -20.64 -2.18
N GLN A 21 15.20 -21.14 -2.97
CA GLN A 21 14.24 -20.32 -3.70
C GLN A 21 13.04 -21.18 -4.07
N SER A 22 12.19 -21.42 -3.11
CA SER A 22 10.80 -21.76 -3.39
C SER A 22 9.95 -21.44 -2.17
N SER A 23 8.91 -20.66 -2.42
CA SER A 23 7.79 -20.34 -1.56
C SER A 23 7.97 -19.15 -0.59
N PHE A 24 7.83 -17.93 -1.11
CA PHE A 24 7.18 -16.87 -0.34
C PHE A 24 6.13 -16.20 -1.22
N ALA A 25 4.99 -16.87 -1.39
CA ALA A 25 3.74 -16.24 -1.74
C ALA A 25 3.01 -15.93 -0.43
N SER A 26 3.47 -14.92 0.28
CA SER A 26 2.72 -14.22 1.32
C SER A 26 3.13 -12.76 1.19
N GLY A 27 2.18 -11.85 0.94
CA GLY A 27 2.42 -10.43 0.82
C GLY A 27 3.05 -9.88 2.11
N GLU A 28 4.34 -9.99 2.23
CA GLU A 28 5.15 -9.45 3.31
C GLU A 28 6.08 -8.41 2.69
N TYR A 29 6.07 -7.20 3.26
CA TYR A 29 7.09 -6.21 2.94
C TYR A 29 8.46 -6.71 3.35
N ASP A 30 9.44 -6.58 2.48
CA ASP A 30 10.81 -6.95 2.79
C ASP A 30 11.41 -6.01 3.82
N LEU A 31 11.97 -6.58 4.89
CA LEU A 31 12.69 -5.84 5.91
C LEU A 31 14.00 -5.31 5.33
N LEU A 32 14.11 -3.99 5.18
CA LEU A 32 15.34 -3.33 4.71
C LEU A 32 16.35 -3.18 5.84
N HIS A 33 15.92 -2.57 6.94
CA HIS A 33 16.79 -2.26 8.08
C HIS A 33 16.06 -2.47 9.41
N LYS A 34 16.82 -2.86 10.43
CA LYS A 34 16.39 -2.87 11.81
C LYS A 34 17.49 -2.34 12.71
N TRP A 35 17.19 -1.35 13.53
CA TRP A 35 18.14 -0.79 14.51
C TRP A 35 17.47 -0.50 15.84
N GLY A 36 18.30 -0.28 16.86
CA GLY A 36 17.83 -0.09 18.21
C GLY A 36 17.71 -1.40 18.99
N LYS A 37 17.82 -1.27 20.30
CA LYS A 37 17.58 -2.30 21.31
C LYS A 37 17.35 -1.60 22.66
N TYR A 38 16.90 -2.33 23.64
CA TYR A 38 16.76 -1.80 25.01
C TYR A 38 18.06 -1.21 25.54
N GLY A 39 18.02 0.02 26.03
CA GLY A 39 19.13 0.68 26.71
C GLY A 39 18.83 2.11 27.15
N PRO A 40 19.05 2.43 28.43
CA PRO A 40 18.64 3.73 28.99
C PRO A 40 19.62 4.87 28.70
N THR A 41 20.86 4.62 28.30
CA THR A 41 21.90 5.67 28.20
C THR A 41 22.64 5.66 26.87
N GLU A 42 22.82 4.51 26.26
CA GLU A 42 23.66 4.39 25.08
C GLU A 42 22.99 5.04 23.85
N PRO A 43 23.77 5.67 22.95
CA PRO A 43 23.29 6.10 21.65
C PRO A 43 22.68 4.93 20.85
N ALA A 44 21.67 5.24 20.04
CA ALA A 44 20.92 4.29 19.22
C ALA A 44 20.17 3.18 20.01
N ASN A 45 20.21 3.17 21.35
CA ASN A 45 19.36 2.32 22.17
C ASN A 45 18.12 3.08 22.62
N PHE A 46 17.01 2.39 22.80
CA PHE A 46 15.72 2.99 23.16
C PHE A 46 15.15 2.41 24.46
N VAL A 47 14.26 3.17 25.08
CA VAL A 47 13.33 2.69 26.10
C VAL A 47 11.93 3.14 25.69
N HIS A 48 11.12 2.22 25.20
CA HIS A 48 9.76 2.46 24.70
C HIS A 48 9.69 3.66 23.73
N PRO A 49 10.36 3.61 22.56
CA PRO A 49 10.19 4.64 21.53
C PRO A 49 8.73 4.71 21.09
N GLN A 50 8.23 5.91 20.72
CA GLN A 50 6.80 6.04 20.41
C GLN A 50 6.52 6.52 18.99
N PHE A 51 7.08 7.65 18.58
CA PHE A 51 6.81 8.24 17.29
C PHE A 51 8.09 8.42 16.49
N VAL A 52 7.92 8.46 15.18
CA VAL A 52 8.98 8.71 14.21
C VAL A 52 8.51 9.76 13.22
N ALA A 53 9.42 10.62 12.77
CA ALA A 53 9.21 11.55 11.67
C ALA A 53 10.45 11.59 10.77
N VAL A 54 10.25 11.90 9.50
CA VAL A 54 11.32 11.96 8.50
C VAL A 54 11.39 13.38 7.93
N GLY A 55 12.59 13.95 7.90
CA GLY A 55 12.86 15.23 7.25
C GLY A 55 12.99 15.07 5.74
N GLU A 56 12.89 16.17 5.00
CA GLU A 56 13.03 16.20 3.54
C GLU A 56 14.39 15.68 3.03
N ASP A 57 15.43 15.75 3.87
CA ASP A 57 16.76 15.20 3.59
C ASP A 57 16.87 13.68 3.89
N GLY A 58 15.77 13.04 4.29
CA GLY A 58 15.72 11.64 4.71
C GLY A 58 16.20 11.40 6.14
N THR A 59 16.53 12.43 6.90
CA THR A 59 16.91 12.28 8.30
C THR A 59 15.74 11.82 9.16
N ILE A 60 15.95 10.83 10.02
CA ILE A 60 14.94 10.20 10.85
C ILE A 60 15.04 10.71 12.29
N TYR A 61 13.91 11.11 12.86
CA TYR A 61 13.78 11.61 14.23
C TYR A 61 12.82 10.71 15.02
N VAL A 62 13.25 10.26 16.20
CA VAL A 62 12.50 9.30 17.02
C VAL A 62 12.31 9.85 18.42
N THR A 63 11.07 9.83 18.92
CA THR A 63 10.80 10.10 20.34
C THR A 63 11.13 8.88 21.19
N ASP A 64 12.20 8.96 21.94
CA ASP A 64 12.64 7.94 22.91
C ASP A 64 11.97 8.20 24.26
N PHE A 65 10.69 7.82 24.33
CA PHE A 65 9.77 8.17 25.42
C PHE A 65 10.30 7.80 26.81
N GLY A 66 10.82 6.60 26.97
CA GLY A 66 11.34 6.16 28.28
C GLY A 66 12.61 6.86 28.70
N ASN A 67 13.47 7.23 27.76
CA ASN A 67 14.71 7.98 28.01
C ASN A 67 14.52 9.50 28.04
N LYS A 68 13.32 10.01 27.73
CA LYS A 68 12.97 11.43 27.74
C LYS A 68 13.87 12.28 26.81
N ARG A 69 14.10 11.77 25.60
CA ARG A 69 14.97 12.42 24.60
C ARG A 69 14.42 12.22 23.19
N ILE A 70 14.95 12.96 22.25
CA ILE A 70 14.80 12.74 20.83
C ILE A 70 16.12 12.20 20.28
N GLN A 71 16.08 11.20 19.43
CA GLN A 71 17.26 10.70 18.74
C GLN A 71 17.13 10.94 17.23
N LYS A 72 18.23 11.36 16.61
CA LYS A 72 18.37 11.65 15.18
C LYS A 72 19.24 10.60 14.50
N PHE A 73 18.78 10.10 13.34
CA PHE A 73 19.47 9.08 12.54
C PHE A 73 19.54 9.52 11.07
N SER A 74 20.48 8.96 10.32
CA SER A 74 20.48 9.04 8.87
C SER A 74 19.31 8.22 8.29
N SER A 75 19.04 8.37 7.00
CA SER A 75 18.05 7.57 6.26
C SER A 75 18.29 6.05 6.34
N ASN A 76 19.54 5.62 6.57
CA ASN A 76 19.92 4.21 6.72
C ASN A 76 19.91 3.73 8.18
N GLY A 77 19.41 4.54 9.13
CA GLY A 77 19.36 4.19 10.56
C GLY A 77 20.68 4.36 11.33
N GLU A 78 21.70 5.03 10.77
CA GLU A 78 22.92 5.34 11.50
C GLU A 78 22.68 6.50 12.48
N TYR A 79 23.07 6.31 13.74
CA TYR A 79 22.93 7.32 14.78
C TYR A 79 23.75 8.56 14.47
N LEU A 80 23.11 9.75 14.57
CA LEU A 80 23.77 11.04 14.35
C LEU A 80 23.92 11.82 15.66
N THR A 81 22.81 12.06 16.37
CA THR A 81 22.81 12.81 17.64
C THR A 81 21.54 12.57 18.45
N HIS A 82 21.47 13.12 19.65
CA HIS A 82 20.27 13.18 20.45
C HIS A 82 20.24 14.43 21.33
N TRP A 83 19.05 14.84 21.77
CA TRP A 83 18.85 15.94 22.70
C TRP A 83 17.67 15.69 23.63
N GLY A 84 17.60 16.50 24.70
CA GLY A 84 16.59 16.37 25.72
C GLY A 84 17.07 15.55 26.93
N ASN A 85 16.57 15.89 28.09
CA ASN A 85 16.77 15.20 29.34
C ASN A 85 15.42 15.03 30.06
N SER A 86 15.40 14.20 31.10
CA SER A 86 14.23 14.09 31.97
C SER A 86 14.05 15.37 32.79
N GLY A 87 12.98 16.13 32.56
CA GLY A 87 12.75 17.37 33.27
C GLY A 87 11.56 18.17 32.81
N LYS A 88 11.40 19.38 33.37
CA LYS A 88 10.35 20.34 33.02
C LYS A 88 10.90 21.65 32.44
N GLN A 89 12.23 21.76 32.37
CA GLN A 89 12.88 22.95 31.82
C GLN A 89 12.64 23.05 30.31
N LEU A 90 13.03 24.16 29.73
CA LEU A 90 13.01 24.33 28.28
C LEU A 90 14.08 23.42 27.68
N GLY A 91 13.70 22.66 26.63
CA GLY A 91 14.54 21.63 26.03
C GLY A 91 14.53 20.27 26.74
N ASP A 92 14.03 20.18 27.97
CA ASP A 92 13.81 18.89 28.66
C ASP A 92 12.43 18.33 28.30
N PHE A 93 12.24 17.02 28.52
CA PHE A 93 10.97 16.33 28.32
C PHE A 93 10.51 15.58 29.56
N TYR A 94 9.22 15.55 29.76
CA TYR A 94 8.61 14.67 30.74
C TYR A 94 8.01 13.41 30.08
N ASN A 95 7.22 13.60 29.02
CA ASN A 95 6.69 12.51 28.18
C ASN A 95 6.63 12.95 26.71
N PRO A 96 7.78 12.89 25.97
CA PRO A 96 7.77 13.21 24.55
C PRO A 96 6.92 12.17 23.81
N SER A 97 5.93 12.64 23.04
CA SER A 97 5.03 11.81 22.25
C SER A 97 5.15 12.15 20.76
N GLY A 98 4.15 12.78 20.15
CA GLY A 98 4.19 13.11 18.73
C GLY A 98 5.39 13.98 18.34
N ILE A 99 5.91 13.75 17.13
CA ILE A 99 7.01 14.47 16.54
C ILE A 99 6.70 14.75 15.07
N ALA A 100 7.01 15.97 14.61
CA ALA A 100 6.92 16.37 13.20
C ALA A 100 8.13 17.21 12.82
N VAL A 101 8.48 17.18 11.54
CA VAL A 101 9.67 17.86 11.01
C VAL A 101 9.26 18.76 9.85
N SER A 102 9.74 20.00 9.86
CA SER A 102 9.70 20.90 8.70
C SER A 102 11.11 21.08 8.13
N ASP A 103 11.24 21.88 7.07
CA ASP A 103 12.52 22.18 6.42
C ASP A 103 13.61 22.68 7.38
N ASP A 104 13.24 23.38 8.44
CA ASP A 104 14.16 24.04 9.35
C ASP A 104 14.03 23.63 10.82
N SER A 105 13.02 22.86 11.18
CA SER A 105 12.67 22.67 12.59
C SER A 105 12.03 21.32 12.90
N VAL A 106 12.21 20.89 14.16
CA VAL A 106 11.57 19.72 14.76
C VAL A 106 10.58 20.17 15.82
N PHE A 107 9.35 19.66 15.75
CA PHE A 107 8.29 19.96 16.69
C PHE A 107 7.94 18.70 17.49
N VAL A 108 7.95 18.82 18.82
CA VAL A 108 7.73 17.68 19.73
C VAL A 108 6.63 18.00 20.73
N VAL A 109 5.66 17.14 20.81
CA VAL A 109 4.63 17.19 21.86
C VAL A 109 5.19 16.62 23.16
N ASP A 110 5.17 17.40 24.24
CA ASP A 110 5.41 16.92 25.60
C ASP A 110 4.05 16.73 26.30
N ARG A 111 3.52 15.52 26.18
CA ARG A 111 2.15 15.15 26.50
C ARG A 111 1.74 15.54 27.92
N ASP A 112 2.50 15.14 28.92
CA ASP A 112 2.11 15.35 30.32
C ASP A 112 2.43 16.78 30.81
N LEU A 113 3.31 17.49 30.09
CA LEU A 113 3.51 18.93 30.33
C LEU A 113 2.56 19.80 29.50
N ASN A 114 1.73 19.18 28.65
CA ASN A 114 0.68 19.84 27.86
C ASN A 114 1.26 21.01 27.03
N ARG A 115 2.35 20.76 26.33
CA ARG A 115 3.05 21.74 25.51
C ARG A 115 3.61 21.14 24.23
N VAL A 116 3.90 22.00 23.25
CA VAL A 116 4.74 21.69 22.10
C VAL A 116 6.06 22.42 22.29
N GLN A 117 7.17 21.80 21.95
CA GLN A 117 8.50 22.42 21.88
C GLN A 117 9.03 22.36 20.46
N LYS A 118 9.59 23.48 19.98
CA LYS A 118 10.25 23.62 18.70
C LYS A 118 11.76 23.65 18.89
N PHE A 119 12.47 22.88 18.06
CA PHE A 119 13.94 22.80 18.02
C PHE A 119 14.44 23.03 16.61
N SER A 120 15.71 23.40 16.45
CA SER A 120 16.39 23.29 15.17
C SER A 120 16.54 21.81 14.76
N LEU A 121 16.89 21.56 13.49
CA LEU A 121 17.18 20.20 13.01
C LEU A 121 18.33 19.52 13.75
N ASP A 122 19.18 20.28 14.46
CA ASP A 122 20.30 19.78 15.27
C ASP A 122 19.97 19.69 16.77
N GLY A 123 18.72 19.99 17.15
CA GLY A 123 18.21 19.83 18.51
C GLY A 123 18.41 21.04 19.43
N GLU A 124 18.77 22.21 18.90
CA GLU A 124 18.79 23.43 19.70
C GLU A 124 17.37 23.91 19.99
N PHE A 125 17.07 24.19 21.26
CA PHE A 125 15.75 24.68 21.66
C PHE A 125 15.50 26.08 21.08
N ILE A 126 14.34 26.24 20.41
CA ILE A 126 13.93 27.52 19.82
C ILE A 126 12.81 28.15 20.65
N GLN A 127 11.70 27.44 20.85
CA GLN A 127 10.54 27.98 21.59
C GLN A 127 9.61 26.87 22.09
N THR A 128 8.61 27.29 22.89
CA THR A 128 7.55 26.40 23.37
C THR A 128 6.23 27.15 23.48
N TRP A 129 5.12 26.45 23.29
CA TRP A 129 3.78 26.96 23.54
C TRP A 129 2.88 25.87 24.12
N GLY A 130 1.73 26.30 24.62
CA GLY A 130 0.79 25.41 25.30
C GLY A 130 0.98 25.38 26.80
N LYS A 131 -0.10 25.04 27.47
CA LYS A 131 -0.18 24.74 28.90
C LYS A 131 -1.45 23.95 29.15
N LYS A 132 -1.56 23.28 30.29
CA LYS A 132 -2.76 22.54 30.68
C LYS A 132 -4.01 23.42 30.71
N GLY A 133 -5.07 23.03 29.98
CA GLY A 133 -6.37 23.70 29.97
C GLY A 133 -7.25 23.31 28.77
N THR A 134 -8.37 24.00 28.64
CA THR A 134 -9.38 23.74 27.60
C THR A 134 -9.58 24.92 26.63
N ALA A 135 -9.02 26.11 26.93
CA ALA A 135 -9.10 27.26 26.04
C ALA A 135 -8.20 27.09 24.81
N ASP A 136 -8.38 27.96 23.83
CA ASP A 136 -7.52 28.01 22.65
C ASP A 136 -6.04 28.20 23.02
N GLY A 137 -5.15 27.45 22.36
CA GLY A 137 -3.74 27.41 22.68
C GLY A 137 -3.40 26.67 23.98
N GLN A 138 -4.37 26.08 24.68
CA GLN A 138 -4.16 25.21 25.84
C GLN A 138 -4.46 23.76 25.47
N PHE A 139 -3.76 22.82 26.09
CA PHE A 139 -3.88 21.39 25.81
C PHE A 139 -4.29 20.58 27.03
N PHE A 140 -4.88 19.41 26.78
CA PHE A 140 -5.06 18.40 27.79
C PHE A 140 -4.63 17.02 27.25
N TYR A 141 -3.47 16.55 27.67
CA TYR A 141 -2.82 15.32 27.17
C TYR A 141 -2.74 15.28 25.62
N PRO A 142 -2.11 16.27 24.97
CA PRO A 142 -1.94 16.24 23.52
C PRO A 142 -1.07 15.05 23.12
N ASN A 143 -1.27 14.51 21.90
CA ASN A 143 -0.59 13.31 21.46
C ASN A 143 0.09 13.47 20.08
N GLY A 144 -0.63 13.26 18.99
CA GLY A 144 -0.10 13.36 17.64
C GLY A 144 0.14 14.81 17.19
N ILE A 145 1.05 14.98 16.25
CA ILE A 145 1.36 16.27 15.61
C ILE A 145 1.78 16.01 14.17
N THR A 146 1.34 16.86 13.25
CA THR A 146 1.82 16.89 11.86
C THR A 146 1.95 18.33 11.38
N ILE A 147 2.65 18.53 10.26
CA ILE A 147 2.83 19.82 9.61
C ILE A 147 2.33 19.70 8.18
N SER A 148 1.52 20.65 7.78
CA SER A 148 1.03 20.76 6.41
C SER A 148 0.83 22.24 6.05
N ASN A 149 1.30 22.67 4.88
CA ASN A 149 1.15 24.05 4.39
C ASN A 149 1.58 25.11 5.41
N ASP A 150 2.74 24.94 6.04
CA ASP A 150 3.29 25.84 7.09
C ASP A 150 2.43 25.96 8.36
N LEU A 151 1.49 25.06 8.55
CA LEU A 151 0.66 24.97 9.74
C LEU A 151 0.97 23.72 10.55
N VAL A 152 0.92 23.85 11.86
CA VAL A 152 1.16 22.76 12.82
C VAL A 152 -0.19 22.31 13.39
N TYR A 153 -0.55 21.07 13.15
CA TYR A 153 -1.79 20.43 13.62
C TYR A 153 -1.47 19.53 14.81
N VAL A 154 -2.12 19.78 15.94
CA VAL A 154 -1.87 19.05 17.19
C VAL A 154 -3.16 18.36 17.66
N VAL A 155 -3.08 17.06 17.87
CA VAL A 155 -4.16 16.29 18.47
C VAL A 155 -4.24 16.58 19.97
N ASP A 156 -5.23 17.35 20.37
CA ASP A 156 -5.54 17.70 21.77
C ASP A 156 -6.47 16.63 22.36
N THR A 157 -5.92 15.44 22.55
CA THR A 157 -6.66 14.19 22.84
C THR A 157 -7.62 14.33 24.00
N GLY A 158 -7.18 14.91 25.10
CA GLY A 158 -8.02 15.04 26.29
C GLY A 158 -9.14 16.08 26.16
N ASN A 159 -9.03 17.01 25.20
CA ASN A 159 -10.07 17.97 24.85
C ASN A 159 -10.89 17.56 23.62
N GLN A 160 -10.53 16.43 22.99
CA GLN A 160 -11.27 15.83 21.85
C GLN A 160 -11.37 16.77 20.65
N ARG A 161 -10.27 17.44 20.29
CA ARG A 161 -10.17 18.38 19.18
C ARG A 161 -8.78 18.34 18.55
N ILE A 162 -8.69 18.92 17.35
CA ILE A 162 -7.41 19.26 16.71
C ILE A 162 -7.22 20.77 16.82
N GLN A 163 -6.06 21.23 17.23
CA GLN A 163 -5.70 22.64 17.24
C GLN A 163 -4.65 22.94 16.18
N ILE A 164 -4.80 24.06 15.48
CA ILE A 164 -3.95 24.52 14.39
C ILE A 164 -3.15 25.74 14.87
N PHE A 165 -1.85 25.71 14.62
CA PHE A 165 -0.92 26.79 14.95
C PHE A 165 -0.09 27.17 13.73
N SER A 166 0.42 28.39 13.71
CA SER A 166 1.54 28.72 12.83
C SER A 166 2.80 27.97 13.28
N THR A 167 3.81 27.83 12.40
CA THR A 167 5.13 27.31 12.78
C THR A 167 5.84 28.18 13.82
N GLY A 168 5.34 29.42 14.05
CA GLY A 168 5.70 30.31 15.15
C GLY A 168 4.96 30.05 16.46
N GLY A 169 4.07 29.04 16.54
CA GLY A 169 3.32 28.66 17.75
C GLY A 169 2.12 29.56 18.08
N GLU A 170 1.71 30.43 17.16
CA GLU A 170 0.51 31.25 17.32
C GLU A 170 -0.73 30.41 16.98
N PHE A 171 -1.75 30.43 17.86
CA PHE A 171 -3.02 29.74 17.63
C PHE A 171 -3.73 30.34 16.41
N VAL A 172 -4.15 29.49 15.48
CA VAL A 172 -4.90 29.88 14.27
C VAL A 172 -6.36 29.50 14.40
N SER A 173 -6.66 28.21 14.60
CA SER A 173 -8.03 27.70 14.71
C SER A 173 -8.06 26.33 15.38
N SER A 174 -9.26 25.78 15.55
CA SER A 174 -9.43 24.40 16.01
C SER A 174 -10.70 23.79 15.43
N PHE A 175 -10.70 22.47 15.26
CA PHE A 175 -11.87 21.71 14.81
C PHE A 175 -12.04 20.42 15.60
N GLY A 176 -13.19 19.79 15.48
CA GLY A 176 -13.54 18.60 16.25
C GLY A 176 -14.18 18.94 17.60
N SER A 177 -14.88 17.97 18.15
CA SER A 177 -15.52 18.06 19.47
C SER A 177 -15.77 16.66 20.02
N SER A 178 -16.11 16.56 21.32
CA SER A 178 -16.44 15.28 21.94
C SER A 178 -17.72 14.67 21.36
N GLY A 179 -17.68 13.39 20.98
CA GLY A 179 -18.87 12.66 20.52
C GLY A 179 -18.59 11.50 19.58
N LEU A 180 -19.65 10.91 19.05
CA LEU A 180 -19.63 9.74 18.16
C LEU A 180 -19.88 10.10 16.68
N GLY A 181 -20.35 11.33 16.42
CA GLY A 181 -20.72 11.80 15.09
C GLY A 181 -19.53 12.09 14.19
N PRO A 182 -19.79 12.36 12.90
CA PRO A 182 -18.79 12.85 11.97
C PRO A 182 -18.14 14.15 12.48
N GLY A 183 -16.80 14.25 12.43
CA GLY A 183 -16.05 15.37 12.97
C GLY A 183 -16.00 15.43 14.51
N GLN A 184 -16.46 14.38 15.20
CA GLN A 184 -16.40 14.28 16.66
C GLN A 184 -15.48 13.14 17.08
N PHE A 185 -14.77 13.31 18.18
CA PHE A 185 -13.76 12.37 18.68
C PHE A 185 -14.11 11.84 20.07
N LEU A 186 -13.68 10.60 20.37
CA LEU A 186 -13.63 10.04 21.72
C LEU A 186 -12.21 9.82 22.22
N ASN A 187 -11.29 9.46 21.35
CA ASN A 187 -9.88 9.26 21.67
C ASN A 187 -9.03 9.39 20.40
N ALA A 188 -8.95 10.62 19.87
CA ALA A 188 -8.07 10.92 18.75
C ALA A 188 -6.61 10.81 19.20
N ILE A 189 -5.75 10.12 18.40
CA ILE A 189 -4.35 9.84 18.75
C ILE A 189 -3.39 10.22 17.63
N GLY A 190 -3.47 9.55 16.48
CA GLY A 190 -2.60 9.75 15.35
C GLY A 190 -3.13 10.82 14.41
N ILE A 191 -2.22 11.48 13.72
CA ILE A 191 -2.52 12.50 12.73
C ILE A 191 -1.40 12.52 11.69
N ASP A 192 -1.78 12.63 10.42
CA ASP A 192 -0.84 12.89 9.33
C ASP A 192 -1.54 13.64 8.20
N SER A 193 -0.83 14.03 7.15
CA SER A 193 -1.37 14.79 6.03
C SER A 193 -0.91 14.21 4.68
N ASP A 194 -1.77 14.34 3.65
CA ASP A 194 -1.41 14.04 2.27
C ASP A 194 -0.73 15.23 1.57
N SER A 195 -0.26 15.01 0.34
CA SER A 195 0.38 16.04 -0.48
C SER A 195 -0.55 17.18 -0.91
N GLU A 196 -1.87 16.99 -0.81
CA GLU A 196 -2.89 18.01 -1.10
C GLU A 196 -3.16 18.91 0.13
N GLY A 197 -2.62 18.54 1.29
CA GLY A 197 -2.81 19.23 2.56
C GLY A 197 -4.06 18.80 3.32
N ASN A 198 -4.67 17.68 2.96
CA ASN A 198 -5.74 17.10 3.75
C ASN A 198 -5.18 16.43 5.00
N ILE A 199 -5.94 16.48 6.09
CA ILE A 199 -5.52 16.03 7.41
C ILE A 199 -6.29 14.75 7.77
N PHE A 200 -5.54 13.69 8.09
CA PHE A 200 -6.09 12.41 8.51
C PHE A 200 -5.90 12.21 10.00
N VAL A 201 -6.97 11.89 10.70
CA VAL A 201 -6.99 11.73 12.17
C VAL A 201 -7.52 10.35 12.52
N THR A 202 -6.78 9.59 13.32
CA THR A 202 -7.27 8.33 13.88
C THR A 202 -8.02 8.57 15.18
N ASP A 203 -9.24 8.05 15.28
CA ASP A 203 -10.03 8.06 16.52
C ASP A 203 -10.20 6.63 17.04
N LYS A 204 -9.29 6.23 17.92
CA LYS A 204 -9.29 4.91 18.55
C LYS A 204 -10.57 4.62 19.34
N GLY A 205 -11.15 5.65 19.96
CA GLY A 205 -12.36 5.52 20.78
C GLY A 205 -13.60 5.23 19.95
N ASN A 206 -13.71 5.81 18.77
CA ASN A 206 -14.81 5.60 17.83
C ASN A 206 -14.50 4.51 16.79
N GLY A 207 -13.27 4.00 16.73
CA GLY A 207 -12.86 3.02 15.73
C GLY A 207 -12.94 3.52 14.30
N LYS A 208 -12.52 4.76 14.06
CA LYS A 208 -12.61 5.41 12.74
C LYS A 208 -11.37 6.23 12.41
N ILE A 209 -11.24 6.53 11.12
CA ILE A 209 -10.31 7.54 10.59
C ILE A 209 -11.16 8.63 9.96
N GLU A 210 -10.78 9.88 10.13
CA GLU A 210 -11.47 11.02 9.53
C GLU A 210 -10.50 11.85 8.70
N LYS A 211 -10.90 12.18 7.47
CA LYS A 211 -10.19 13.06 6.54
C LYS A 211 -10.84 14.45 6.56
N PHE A 212 -10.03 15.47 6.78
CA PHE A 212 -10.43 16.88 6.78
C PHE A 212 -9.62 17.64 5.73
N ASN A 213 -10.16 18.75 5.23
CA ASN A 213 -9.35 19.72 4.51
C ASN A 213 -8.48 20.55 5.49
N SER A 214 -7.59 21.40 4.95
CA SER A 214 -6.70 22.26 5.75
C SER A 214 -7.43 23.23 6.70
N ASP A 215 -8.70 23.56 6.42
CA ASP A 215 -9.53 24.44 7.24
C ASP A 215 -10.27 23.70 8.36
N GLY A 216 -10.18 22.35 8.39
CA GLY A 216 -10.83 21.49 9.37
C GLY A 216 -12.28 21.13 9.01
N GLU A 217 -12.69 21.29 7.76
CA GLU A 217 -13.95 20.77 7.27
C GLU A 217 -13.84 19.29 6.98
N LEU A 218 -14.76 18.49 7.50
CA LEU A 218 -14.76 17.05 7.29
C LEU A 218 -15.06 16.72 5.83
N LEU A 219 -14.15 16.00 5.19
CA LEU A 219 -14.31 15.50 3.84
C LEU A 219 -14.84 14.06 3.85
N GLU A 220 -14.28 13.19 4.69
CA GLU A 220 -14.62 11.78 4.73
C GLU A 220 -14.45 11.21 6.14
N SER A 221 -15.24 10.18 6.48
CA SER A 221 -15.13 9.44 7.73
C SER A 221 -15.34 7.96 7.43
N PHE A 222 -14.37 7.13 7.80
CA PHE A 222 -14.42 5.70 7.52
C PHE A 222 -13.91 4.87 8.70
N SER A 223 -14.47 3.66 8.82
CA SER A 223 -14.08 2.69 9.83
C SER A 223 -14.05 1.28 9.23
N PHE A 224 -13.24 0.42 9.82
CA PHE A 224 -13.09 -0.96 9.36
C PHE A 224 -13.85 -1.89 10.29
N TYR A 225 -14.70 -2.72 9.70
CA TYR A 225 -15.38 -3.76 10.42
C TYR A 225 -14.73 -5.12 10.17
N HIS A 226 -14.42 -5.82 11.23
CA HIS A 226 -14.04 -7.22 11.16
C HIS A 226 -14.89 -8.02 12.17
N PRO A 227 -15.45 -9.19 11.80
CA PRO A 227 -16.36 -9.93 12.68
C PRO A 227 -15.72 -10.40 13.99
N ASN A 228 -14.40 -10.52 14.05
CA ASN A 228 -13.67 -11.06 15.19
C ASN A 228 -12.92 -10.02 16.03
N TYR A 229 -12.80 -8.76 15.58
CA TYR A 229 -12.10 -7.72 16.34
C TYR A 229 -12.57 -6.31 15.99
N VAL A 230 -12.51 -5.45 17.00
CA VAL A 230 -12.85 -4.03 16.87
C VAL A 230 -11.65 -3.30 16.25
N PHE A 231 -11.91 -2.46 15.27
CA PHE A 231 -10.90 -1.56 14.73
C PHE A 231 -10.56 -0.50 15.77
N ALA A 232 -9.28 -0.38 16.09
CA ALA A 232 -8.75 0.58 17.06
C ALA A 232 -7.52 1.28 16.46
N PRO A 233 -7.75 2.24 15.52
CA PRO A 233 -6.66 2.93 14.84
C PRO A 233 -5.87 3.79 15.82
N GLU A 234 -4.54 3.71 15.76
CA GLU A 234 -3.63 4.44 16.65
C GLU A 234 -2.66 5.31 15.86
N ALA A 235 -1.53 4.77 15.39
CA ALA A 235 -0.64 5.50 14.50
C ALA A 235 -1.15 5.46 13.06
N ILE A 236 -0.88 6.53 12.33
CA ILE A 236 -1.17 6.67 10.91
C ILE A 236 -0.01 7.38 10.23
N THR A 237 0.28 6.99 8.99
CA THR A 237 1.09 7.78 8.07
C THR A 237 0.50 7.69 6.66
N VAL A 238 0.63 8.77 5.91
CA VAL A 238 0.06 8.91 4.56
C VAL A 238 1.21 9.06 3.56
N SER A 239 1.21 8.23 2.52
CA SER A 239 2.22 8.32 1.46
C SER A 239 1.97 9.54 0.56
N PRO A 240 2.98 10.01 -0.20
CA PRO A 240 2.80 11.07 -1.18
C PRO A 240 1.76 10.75 -2.28
N LEU A 241 1.42 9.48 -2.47
CA LEU A 241 0.39 9.01 -3.41
C LEU A 241 -1.02 8.94 -2.78
N GLY A 242 -1.15 9.26 -1.47
CA GLY A 242 -2.41 9.24 -0.75
C GLY A 242 -2.73 7.92 -0.05
N ASP A 243 -1.89 6.90 -0.18
CA ASP A 243 -2.09 5.64 0.54
C ASP A 243 -1.84 5.83 2.03
N MET A 244 -2.63 5.14 2.85
CA MET A 244 -2.56 5.23 4.31
C MET A 244 -2.02 3.93 4.91
N PHE A 245 -1.11 4.05 5.86
CA PHE A 245 -0.68 2.96 6.72
C PHE A 245 -1.18 3.22 8.14
N VAL A 246 -1.96 2.31 8.68
CA VAL A 246 -2.66 2.52 9.96
C VAL A 246 -2.44 1.35 10.90
N VAL A 247 -2.00 1.63 12.12
CA VAL A 247 -1.89 0.61 13.17
C VAL A 247 -3.26 0.33 13.76
N ASN A 248 -3.71 -0.92 13.68
CA ASN A 248 -4.82 -1.41 14.49
C ASN A 248 -4.28 -1.98 15.81
N SER A 249 -4.34 -1.19 16.87
CA SER A 249 -3.73 -1.54 18.16
C SER A 249 -4.39 -2.73 18.87
N ASN A 250 -5.64 -3.10 18.51
CA ASN A 250 -6.30 -4.30 19.04
C ASN A 250 -5.71 -5.59 18.47
N THR A 251 -5.13 -5.54 17.28
CA THR A 251 -4.56 -6.70 16.60
C THR A 251 -3.04 -6.64 16.49
N GLY A 252 -2.44 -5.49 16.76
CA GLY A 252 -1.01 -5.23 16.55
C GLY A 252 -0.61 -5.23 15.07
N ARG A 253 -1.56 -5.05 14.14
CA ARG A 253 -1.33 -5.10 12.70
C ARG A 253 -1.29 -3.72 12.07
N ILE A 254 -0.56 -3.59 10.98
CA ILE A 254 -0.58 -2.41 10.12
C ILE A 254 -1.51 -2.71 8.94
N LEU A 255 -2.47 -1.84 8.71
CA LEU A 255 -3.34 -1.87 7.54
C LEU A 255 -2.77 -0.90 6.51
N HIS A 256 -2.53 -1.38 5.29
CA HIS A 256 -2.23 -0.55 4.13
C HIS A 256 -3.53 -0.32 3.36
N LEU A 257 -3.90 0.93 3.16
CA LEU A 257 -5.14 1.36 2.55
C LEU A 257 -4.81 2.28 1.37
N SER A 258 -5.50 2.12 0.25
CA SER A 258 -5.39 3.07 -0.86
C SER A 258 -5.93 4.45 -0.48
N GLU A 259 -5.69 5.46 -1.30
CA GLU A 259 -6.25 6.81 -1.16
C GLU A 259 -7.80 6.80 -1.02
N ASN A 260 -8.46 5.84 -1.65
CA ASN A 260 -9.91 5.63 -1.59
C ASN A 260 -10.32 4.70 -0.43
N SER A 261 -9.45 4.51 0.56
CA SER A 261 -9.68 3.71 1.77
C SER A 261 -9.96 2.21 1.55
N ASN A 262 -9.58 1.68 0.38
CA ASN A 262 -9.62 0.24 0.14
C ASN A 262 -8.42 -0.43 0.84
N LEU A 263 -8.69 -1.56 1.52
CA LEU A 263 -7.63 -2.32 2.15
C LEU A 263 -6.81 -3.03 1.06
N LEU A 264 -5.54 -2.63 0.93
CA LEU A 264 -4.58 -3.22 0.00
C LEU A 264 -3.84 -4.38 0.65
N LEU A 265 -3.35 -4.20 1.88
CA LEU A 265 -2.57 -5.20 2.59
C LEU A 265 -2.82 -5.12 4.10
N ASN A 266 -2.69 -6.27 4.76
CA ASN A 266 -2.77 -6.41 6.20
C ASN A 266 -1.49 -7.07 6.70
N LEU A 267 -0.52 -6.23 7.11
CA LEU A 267 0.74 -6.69 7.67
C LEU A 267 0.50 -7.33 9.04
N ALA A 268 0.66 -8.64 9.12
CA ALA A 268 0.48 -9.37 10.35
C ALA A 268 1.61 -9.06 11.33
N ALA A 269 1.25 -8.63 12.54
CA ALA A 269 2.13 -8.83 13.68
C ALA A 269 2.23 -10.35 13.92
N GLN A 270 3.31 -10.98 13.50
CA GLN A 270 3.58 -12.35 13.92
C GLN A 270 4.17 -12.30 15.32
N ASN A 271 3.39 -12.67 16.33
CA ASN A 271 3.92 -12.95 17.66
C ASN A 271 4.82 -14.19 17.55
N GLY A 272 6.13 -14.00 17.50
CA GLY A 272 7.08 -15.10 17.38
C GLY A 272 8.51 -14.65 17.12
N PRO A 273 9.48 -15.57 17.11
CA PRO A 273 10.90 -15.26 16.92
C PRO A 273 11.28 -15.00 15.44
N TYR A 274 10.35 -14.56 14.61
CA TYR A 274 10.62 -14.24 13.20
C TYR A 274 11.24 -12.85 13.07
N PRO A 275 12.13 -12.62 12.08
CA PRO A 275 12.83 -11.35 11.90
C PRO A 275 11.92 -10.13 11.75
N ASN A 276 10.70 -10.33 11.22
CA ASN A 276 9.73 -9.29 10.87
C ASN A 276 8.55 -9.20 11.85
N SER A 277 8.67 -9.77 13.06
CA SER A 277 7.61 -9.70 14.07
C SER A 277 7.66 -8.38 14.85
N PHE A 278 6.47 -7.88 15.22
CA PHE A 278 6.30 -6.73 16.09
C PHE A 278 5.74 -7.15 17.45
N GLU A 279 6.23 -6.55 18.53
CA GLU A 279 5.67 -6.75 19.88
C GLU A 279 4.62 -5.69 20.22
N ALA A 280 4.86 -4.42 19.89
CA ALA A 280 3.90 -3.33 20.06
C ALA A 280 4.25 -2.14 19.13
N ILE A 281 3.50 -1.97 18.08
CA ILE A 281 3.69 -0.85 17.15
C ILE A 281 3.10 0.42 17.76
N SER A 282 3.87 1.51 17.78
CA SER A 282 3.46 2.79 18.36
C SER A 282 3.54 3.98 17.38
N GLY A 283 4.38 3.91 16.36
CA GLY A 283 4.57 4.99 15.39
C GLY A 283 4.86 4.47 13.99
N LEU A 284 4.46 5.23 12.99
CA LEU A 284 4.71 4.99 11.57
C LEU A 284 5.21 6.27 10.92
N ALA A 285 6.04 6.15 9.88
CA ALA A 285 6.36 7.22 8.94
C ALA A 285 6.74 6.64 7.58
N ILE A 286 6.58 7.42 6.51
CA ILE A 286 7.12 7.10 5.20
C ILE A 286 8.49 7.79 5.05
N GLY A 287 9.48 7.01 4.66
CA GLY A 287 10.82 7.51 4.37
C GLY A 287 10.92 8.17 3.00
N ILE A 288 12.06 8.82 2.74
CA ILE A 288 12.28 9.60 1.51
C ILE A 288 12.25 8.74 0.23
N ASN A 289 12.58 7.45 0.32
CA ASN A 289 12.55 6.51 -0.80
C ASN A 289 11.23 5.71 -0.85
N GLY A 290 10.23 6.09 -0.06
CA GLY A 290 8.95 5.41 0.04
C GLY A 290 8.92 4.24 1.03
N GLU A 291 10.02 3.93 1.72
CA GLU A 291 10.04 2.87 2.73
C GLU A 291 9.13 3.17 3.92
N LEU A 292 8.48 2.15 4.47
CA LEU A 292 7.67 2.26 5.68
C LEU A 292 8.56 2.09 6.92
N LEU A 293 8.63 3.11 7.74
CA LEU A 293 9.28 3.07 9.06
C LEU A 293 8.27 2.69 10.14
N VAL A 294 8.60 1.68 10.93
CA VAL A 294 7.75 1.16 12.01
C VAL A 294 8.49 1.25 13.34
N VAL A 295 7.89 1.92 14.30
CA VAL A 295 8.39 1.97 15.68
C VAL A 295 7.77 0.82 16.47
N ASP A 296 8.60 -0.13 16.90
CA ASP A 296 8.22 -1.19 17.80
C ASP A 296 8.64 -0.84 19.23
N SER A 297 7.70 -0.31 19.99
CA SER A 297 7.98 0.25 21.31
C SER A 297 8.38 -0.80 22.34
N GLN A 298 7.91 -2.02 22.23
CA GLN A 298 8.17 -3.08 23.21
C GLN A 298 9.45 -3.85 22.87
N SER A 299 9.77 -4.03 21.59
CA SER A 299 11.07 -4.55 21.15
C SER A 299 12.18 -3.49 21.16
N HIS A 300 11.84 -2.24 21.49
CA HIS A 300 12.78 -1.11 21.56
C HIS A 300 13.57 -0.90 20.26
N SER A 301 12.90 -1.03 19.13
CA SER A 301 13.53 -0.96 17.82
C SER A 301 12.72 -0.17 16.80
N ILE A 302 13.42 0.27 15.77
CA ILE A 302 12.83 0.80 14.55
C ILE A 302 13.11 -0.20 13.44
N GLN A 303 12.13 -0.43 12.57
CA GLN A 303 12.25 -1.30 11.42
C GLN A 303 11.82 -0.51 10.17
N SER A 304 12.55 -0.64 9.08
CA SER A 304 12.15 -0.09 7.77
C SER A 304 11.86 -1.23 6.79
N PHE A 305 10.82 -1.04 6.00
CA PHE A 305 10.31 -2.01 5.05
C PHE A 305 10.21 -1.40 3.68
N GLU A 306 10.54 -2.17 2.65
CA GLU A 306 10.25 -1.80 1.28
C GLU A 306 8.74 -1.79 1.07
N THR A 307 8.20 -0.68 0.56
CA THR A 307 6.79 -0.58 0.19
C THR A 307 6.66 -0.70 -1.31
N GLU A 308 6.96 -1.87 -1.88
CA GLU A 308 6.52 -2.13 -3.24
C GLU A 308 4.99 -2.28 -3.22
N PHE A 309 4.32 -1.58 -4.13
CA PHE A 309 2.87 -1.61 -4.28
C PHE A 309 2.46 -2.97 -4.83
N PHE A 310 2.21 -3.95 -3.95
CA PHE A 310 1.73 -5.26 -4.36
C PHE A 310 0.21 -5.27 -4.44
N GLU A 311 -0.31 -5.45 -5.64
CA GLU A 311 -1.66 -5.91 -5.89
C GLU A 311 -1.80 -7.37 -5.44
N GLN A 312 -2.13 -7.61 -4.17
CA GLN A 312 -2.61 -8.92 -3.72
C GLN A 312 -3.90 -8.73 -2.92
N PRO A 313 -4.92 -9.55 -3.15
CA PRO A 313 -6.19 -9.42 -2.44
C PRO A 313 -5.99 -9.80 -0.97
N ALA A 314 -6.07 -8.79 -0.11
CA ALA A 314 -6.10 -9.00 1.34
C ALA A 314 -7.37 -9.74 1.76
N GLU A 315 -7.25 -10.58 2.80
CA GLU A 315 -8.41 -11.16 3.49
C GLU A 315 -9.41 -10.06 3.85
N SER A 316 -10.68 -10.33 3.65
CA SER A 316 -11.81 -9.39 3.68
C SER A 316 -11.86 -8.48 4.93
N TYR A 317 -11.31 -7.29 4.82
CA TYR A 317 -11.64 -6.13 5.64
C TYR A 317 -12.57 -5.22 4.87
N TYR A 318 -13.51 -4.69 5.57
CA TYR A 318 -14.57 -3.88 5.01
C TYR A 318 -14.50 -2.45 5.56
N VAL A 319 -14.55 -1.46 4.68
CA VAL A 319 -14.62 -0.03 5.03
C VAL A 319 -16.07 0.42 5.02
N ALA A 320 -16.60 0.84 6.16
CA ALA A 320 -17.91 1.47 6.25
C ALA A 320 -17.77 2.96 6.56
N PRO A 321 -18.53 3.84 5.91
CA PRO A 321 -18.66 5.23 6.37
C PRO A 321 -19.15 5.24 7.81
N ALA A 322 -18.46 6.00 8.68
CA ALA A 322 -18.84 6.09 10.09
C ALA A 322 -20.05 7.01 10.27
N GLU A 323 -21.25 6.45 10.35
CA GLU A 323 -22.42 7.15 10.86
C GLU A 323 -22.78 6.74 12.26
N VAL A 324 -23.12 7.71 13.09
CA VAL A 324 -23.69 7.48 14.42
C VAL A 324 -25.04 6.80 14.27
N ARG A 325 -25.13 5.58 14.79
CA ARG A 325 -26.40 4.84 14.88
C ARG A 325 -27.29 5.40 15.98
N PRO A 326 -28.50 5.87 15.67
CA PRO A 326 -29.59 5.73 16.63
C PRO A 326 -29.86 4.21 16.76
N PRO A 327 -30.29 3.70 17.93
CA PRO A 327 -30.62 2.28 18.06
C PRO A 327 -31.74 1.96 17.08
N SER A 328 -31.42 1.29 15.98
CA SER A 328 -32.42 0.89 14.99
C SER A 328 -33.17 -0.31 15.52
N ARG A 329 -34.49 -0.33 15.27
CA ARG A 329 -35.34 -1.49 15.54
C ARG A 329 -35.19 -2.56 14.45
N ASP A 330 -34.55 -2.23 13.36
CA ASP A 330 -34.31 -3.17 12.26
C ASP A 330 -33.18 -4.13 12.62
N GLN A 331 -33.42 -5.42 12.43
CA GLN A 331 -32.50 -6.52 12.70
C GLN A 331 -32.27 -7.38 11.42
N ILE A 332 -32.80 -6.93 10.29
CA ILE A 332 -32.77 -7.66 9.02
C ILE A 332 -31.55 -7.15 8.23
N LYS A 333 -30.82 -8.05 7.62
CA LYS A 333 -29.74 -7.72 6.70
C LYS A 333 -30.31 -7.42 5.32
N PRO A 334 -29.66 -6.53 4.52
CA PRO A 334 -30.08 -6.30 3.15
C PRO A 334 -29.96 -7.58 2.31
N GLU A 335 -30.82 -7.73 1.32
CA GLU A 335 -30.65 -8.73 0.27
C GLU A 335 -29.85 -8.10 -0.88
N ILE A 336 -28.79 -8.77 -1.34
CA ILE A 336 -27.96 -8.32 -2.47
C ILE A 336 -27.87 -9.43 -3.51
N THR A 337 -27.87 -9.03 -4.78
CA THR A 337 -27.57 -9.89 -5.93
C THR A 337 -26.50 -9.23 -6.78
N ALA A 338 -25.33 -9.85 -6.86
CA ALA A 338 -24.24 -9.42 -7.71
C ALA A 338 -24.62 -9.49 -9.20
N PRO A 339 -23.99 -8.72 -10.08
CA PRO A 339 -24.15 -8.88 -11.51
C PRO A 339 -23.73 -10.29 -11.97
N PRO A 340 -24.19 -10.73 -13.16
CA PRO A 340 -23.77 -12.03 -13.71
C PRO A 340 -22.25 -12.13 -13.87
N SER A 341 -21.74 -13.36 -13.82
CA SER A 341 -20.34 -13.64 -14.15
C SER A 341 -19.98 -13.17 -15.55
N ILE A 342 -18.77 -12.68 -15.74
CA ILE A 342 -18.26 -12.15 -17.00
C ILE A 342 -17.08 -13.01 -17.46
N VAL A 343 -17.04 -13.28 -18.77
CA VAL A 343 -15.90 -13.90 -19.45
C VAL A 343 -15.48 -12.97 -20.57
N VAL A 344 -14.22 -12.56 -20.59
CA VAL A 344 -13.62 -11.70 -21.62
C VAL A 344 -12.31 -12.31 -22.11
N GLU A 345 -11.88 -11.90 -23.29
CA GLU A 345 -10.53 -12.19 -23.79
C GLU A 345 -9.58 -11.08 -23.39
N ALA A 346 -8.36 -11.44 -23.01
CA ALA A 346 -7.30 -10.47 -22.73
C ALA A 346 -6.93 -9.69 -23.98
N GLU A 347 -6.87 -8.37 -23.86
CA GLU A 347 -6.32 -7.47 -24.88
C GLU A 347 -4.85 -7.17 -24.56
N ASP A 348 -4.49 -7.25 -23.30
CA ASP A 348 -3.17 -7.02 -22.73
C ASP A 348 -3.12 -7.70 -21.35
N ILE A 349 -1.97 -7.64 -20.66
CA ILE A 349 -1.81 -8.16 -19.29
C ILE A 349 -2.80 -7.55 -18.29
N GLN A 350 -3.32 -6.36 -18.59
CA GLN A 350 -4.33 -5.66 -17.80
C GLN A 350 -5.57 -5.35 -18.64
N THR A 351 -6.62 -6.15 -18.47
CA THR A 351 -7.86 -6.03 -19.23
C THR A 351 -8.90 -5.22 -18.48
N GLN A 352 -9.47 -4.20 -19.12
CA GLN A 352 -10.58 -3.42 -18.57
C GLN A 352 -11.90 -4.20 -18.69
N VAL A 353 -12.64 -4.34 -17.57
CA VAL A 353 -13.90 -5.08 -17.54
C VAL A 353 -15.00 -4.21 -16.93
N PHE A 354 -16.09 -4.02 -17.65
CA PHE A 354 -17.26 -3.33 -17.14
C PHE A 354 -18.15 -4.30 -16.34
N LEU A 355 -18.17 -4.15 -15.01
CA LEU A 355 -18.80 -5.08 -14.07
C LEU A 355 -20.33 -5.04 -14.03
N GLY A 356 -20.94 -3.95 -14.46
CA GLY A 356 -22.37 -3.70 -14.25
C GLY A 356 -22.66 -3.16 -12.84
N THR A 357 -23.91 -3.32 -12.40
CA THR A 357 -24.37 -2.86 -11.09
C THR A 357 -25.07 -3.99 -10.33
N ALA A 358 -24.77 -4.15 -9.04
CA ALA A 358 -25.49 -5.08 -8.18
C ALA A 358 -26.86 -4.51 -7.77
N ASN A 359 -27.83 -5.38 -7.56
CA ASN A 359 -29.14 -5.04 -7.02
C ASN A 359 -29.18 -5.33 -5.52
N ALA A 360 -29.65 -4.36 -4.74
CA ALA A 360 -29.82 -4.56 -3.30
C ALA A 360 -31.14 -3.97 -2.81
N THR A 361 -31.79 -4.64 -1.84
CA THR A 361 -33.05 -4.23 -1.24
C THR A 361 -33.06 -4.47 0.26
N ASP A 362 -33.71 -3.57 0.99
CA ASP A 362 -33.92 -3.68 2.43
C ASP A 362 -35.11 -2.82 2.90
N ALA A 363 -35.76 -3.22 4.00
CA ALA A 363 -36.92 -2.50 4.57
C ALA A 363 -36.55 -1.14 5.18
N SER A 364 -35.34 -0.98 5.69
CA SER A 364 -34.79 0.29 6.19
C SER A 364 -34.24 1.17 5.06
N GLY A 365 -34.18 0.63 3.85
CA GLY A 365 -33.55 1.21 2.66
C GLY A 365 -32.05 0.91 2.56
N ILE A 366 -31.55 0.87 1.32
CA ILE A 366 -30.12 0.67 1.04
C ILE A 366 -29.39 2.00 1.15
N LYS A 367 -28.31 1.99 1.93
CA LYS A 367 -27.43 3.14 2.12
C LYS A 367 -26.39 3.22 1.00
N ILE A 368 -25.71 2.10 0.71
CA ILE A 368 -24.67 2.01 -0.30
C ILE A 368 -24.49 0.56 -0.77
N VAL A 369 -24.07 0.41 -2.02
CA VAL A 369 -23.56 -0.84 -2.58
C VAL A 369 -22.17 -0.57 -3.15
N ILE A 370 -21.21 -1.38 -2.77
CA ILE A 370 -19.81 -1.27 -3.20
C ILE A 370 -19.27 -2.61 -3.67
N ASN A 371 -18.11 -2.61 -4.31
CA ASN A 371 -17.36 -3.81 -4.64
C ASN A 371 -15.85 -3.59 -4.45
N ASN A 372 -15.08 -4.68 -4.50
CA ASN A 372 -13.63 -4.71 -4.36
C ASN A 372 -12.90 -4.98 -5.69
N ALA A 373 -13.51 -4.66 -6.83
CA ALA A 373 -12.88 -4.90 -8.11
C ALA A 373 -11.62 -4.05 -8.28
N PRO A 374 -10.55 -4.62 -8.85
CA PRO A 374 -9.41 -3.83 -9.29
C PRO A 374 -9.80 -2.94 -10.47
N GLU A 375 -8.99 -1.93 -10.78
CA GLU A 375 -9.21 -1.06 -11.95
C GLU A 375 -9.09 -1.81 -13.26
N SER A 376 -8.26 -2.85 -13.31
CA SER A 376 -8.08 -3.76 -14.45
C SER A 376 -7.87 -5.19 -13.96
N PHE A 377 -8.11 -6.16 -14.83
CA PHE A 377 -8.05 -7.58 -14.49
C PHE A 377 -6.90 -8.25 -15.23
N LYS A 378 -6.03 -8.93 -14.49
CA LYS A 378 -5.03 -9.83 -15.09
C LYS A 378 -5.69 -11.08 -15.66
N PRO A 379 -5.04 -11.76 -16.63
CA PRO A 379 -5.48 -13.08 -17.10
C PRO A 379 -5.73 -14.04 -15.95
N GLY A 380 -6.85 -14.76 -16.01
CA GLY A 380 -7.26 -15.70 -14.99
C GLY A 380 -8.64 -15.45 -14.41
N ILE A 381 -8.88 -15.94 -13.19
CA ILE A 381 -10.17 -15.85 -12.51
C ILE A 381 -10.06 -14.92 -11.32
N THR A 382 -10.86 -13.85 -11.34
CA THR A 382 -11.03 -12.94 -10.21
C THR A 382 -12.46 -13.01 -9.67
N ASN A 383 -12.62 -13.14 -8.35
CA ASN A 383 -13.92 -13.06 -7.71
C ASN A 383 -14.10 -11.66 -7.11
N VAL A 384 -14.99 -10.89 -7.70
CA VAL A 384 -15.38 -9.56 -7.21
C VAL A 384 -16.46 -9.73 -6.14
N ILE A 385 -16.23 -9.15 -4.97
CA ILE A 385 -17.17 -9.17 -3.85
C ILE A 385 -18.03 -7.91 -3.92
N TRP A 386 -19.33 -8.07 -3.98
CA TRP A 386 -20.31 -6.99 -3.89
C TRP A 386 -20.91 -6.95 -2.51
N ILE A 387 -21.02 -5.77 -1.91
CA ILE A 387 -21.48 -5.59 -0.53
C ILE A 387 -22.54 -4.50 -0.49
N ALA A 388 -23.70 -4.82 0.08
CA ALA A 388 -24.75 -3.85 0.35
C ALA A 388 -24.86 -3.53 1.84
N PHE A 389 -25.13 -2.28 2.16
CA PHE A 389 -25.43 -1.79 3.50
C PHE A 389 -26.82 -1.18 3.53
N ASP A 390 -27.55 -1.48 4.58
CA ASP A 390 -28.80 -0.81 4.90
C ASP A 390 -28.60 0.47 5.74
N ASN A 391 -29.66 1.23 5.91
CA ASN A 391 -29.65 2.42 6.77
C ASN A 391 -29.59 2.08 8.26
N ALA A 392 -29.80 0.83 8.65
CA ALA A 392 -29.65 0.32 10.01
C ALA A 392 -28.20 -0.14 10.29
N GLY A 393 -27.36 -0.25 9.23
CA GLY A 393 -25.96 -0.59 9.28
C GLY A 393 -25.68 -2.10 9.30
N HIS A 394 -26.63 -2.92 8.86
CA HIS A 394 -26.36 -4.33 8.55
C HIS A 394 -25.81 -4.44 7.15
N SER A 395 -25.10 -5.53 6.86
CA SER A 395 -24.52 -5.79 5.56
C SER A 395 -24.77 -7.22 5.08
N SER A 396 -24.79 -7.36 3.76
CA SER A 396 -24.78 -8.65 3.06
C SER A 396 -23.83 -8.59 1.88
N THR A 397 -23.34 -9.76 1.46
CA THR A 397 -22.37 -9.89 0.37
C THR A 397 -22.85 -10.89 -0.66
N ASP A 398 -22.48 -10.66 -1.94
CA ASP A 398 -22.62 -11.60 -3.03
C ASP A 398 -21.39 -11.49 -3.95
N TYR A 399 -21.19 -12.46 -4.85
CA TYR A 399 -19.96 -12.62 -5.62
C TYR A 399 -20.22 -12.61 -7.12
N GLN A 400 -19.39 -11.84 -7.85
CA GLN A 400 -19.33 -11.87 -9.30
C GLN A 400 -18.01 -12.49 -9.74
N ARG A 401 -18.05 -13.51 -10.57
CA ARG A 401 -16.84 -14.12 -11.13
C ARG A 401 -16.48 -13.45 -12.44
N ILE A 402 -15.27 -12.95 -12.52
CA ILE A 402 -14.65 -12.41 -13.74
C ILE A 402 -13.62 -13.43 -14.21
N THR A 403 -13.70 -13.83 -15.47
CA THR A 403 -12.72 -14.70 -16.11
C THR A 403 -12.13 -13.94 -17.29
N VAL A 404 -10.82 -13.72 -17.28
CA VAL A 404 -10.08 -13.16 -18.39
C VAL A 404 -9.32 -14.32 -19.04
N ASN A 405 -9.79 -14.77 -20.18
CA ASN A 405 -9.13 -15.79 -20.98
C ASN A 405 -8.02 -15.17 -21.82
N THR A 406 -7.12 -16.01 -22.31
CA THR A 406 -6.07 -15.64 -23.25
C THR A 406 -6.08 -16.60 -24.42
N CYS A 407 -6.09 -16.06 -25.65
CA CYS A 407 -6.11 -16.87 -26.87
C CYS A 407 -7.17 -17.99 -26.86
N GLY A 408 -8.36 -17.70 -26.29
CA GLY A 408 -9.49 -18.65 -26.21
C GLY A 408 -9.36 -19.72 -25.15
N GLN A 409 -8.32 -19.73 -24.33
CA GLN A 409 -8.06 -20.72 -23.29
C GLN A 409 -7.93 -20.08 -21.89
N ASN A 410 -7.88 -20.93 -20.86
CA ASN A 410 -7.66 -20.47 -19.49
C ASN A 410 -6.15 -20.19 -19.30
N PRO A 411 -5.76 -19.02 -18.80
CA PRO A 411 -4.35 -18.68 -18.53
C PRO A 411 -3.59 -19.70 -17.68
N SER A 412 -4.27 -20.48 -16.85
CA SER A 412 -3.64 -21.56 -16.06
C SER A 412 -3.10 -22.73 -16.88
N ASP A 413 -3.45 -22.79 -18.17
CA ASP A 413 -3.03 -23.85 -19.07
C ASP A 413 -1.68 -23.53 -19.75
N TYR A 414 -1.16 -22.32 -19.53
CA TYR A 414 0.09 -21.79 -20.08
C TYR A 414 1.17 -21.58 -19.00
N ASN A 415 2.44 -21.56 -19.42
CA ASN A 415 3.52 -21.00 -18.62
C ASN A 415 3.54 -19.47 -18.83
N LEU A 416 3.37 -18.70 -17.77
CA LEU A 416 3.37 -17.23 -17.86
C LEU A 416 4.80 -16.69 -17.90
N ILE A 417 5.10 -15.83 -18.90
CA ILE A 417 6.37 -15.12 -19.05
C ILE A 417 6.06 -13.63 -19.26
N GLU A 418 6.60 -12.77 -18.41
CA GLU A 418 6.40 -11.32 -18.45
C GLU A 418 7.73 -10.62 -18.74
N GLY A 419 7.77 -9.70 -19.69
CA GLY A 419 8.85 -8.76 -19.93
C GLY A 419 8.82 -7.58 -18.95
N THR A 420 9.56 -6.55 -19.30
CA THR A 420 9.64 -5.30 -18.51
C THR A 420 9.04 -4.12 -19.29
N SER A 421 9.26 -2.89 -18.85
CA SER A 421 8.90 -1.68 -19.62
C SER A 421 10.02 -1.17 -20.55
N GLY A 422 11.03 -1.95 -20.82
CA GLY A 422 12.16 -1.61 -21.71
C GLY A 422 12.43 -2.72 -22.72
N ASP A 423 13.30 -2.49 -23.69
CA ASP A 423 13.61 -3.44 -24.76
C ASP A 423 14.10 -4.77 -24.19
N ASP A 424 13.34 -5.85 -24.35
CA ASP A 424 13.61 -7.18 -23.82
C ASP A 424 13.99 -8.20 -24.90
N VAL A 425 14.65 -9.29 -24.51
CA VAL A 425 14.83 -10.49 -25.30
C VAL A 425 14.21 -11.66 -24.53
N ILE A 426 13.05 -12.10 -24.99
CA ILE A 426 12.24 -13.12 -24.32
C ILE A 426 12.28 -14.41 -25.13
N SER A 427 12.40 -15.55 -24.46
CA SER A 427 12.28 -16.88 -25.05
C SER A 427 11.31 -17.72 -24.23
N GLY A 428 10.33 -18.30 -24.88
CA GLY A 428 9.45 -19.30 -24.32
C GLY A 428 10.14 -20.61 -24.01
N THR A 429 9.35 -21.62 -23.72
CA THR A 429 9.79 -22.97 -23.31
C THR A 429 9.50 -24.02 -24.39
N ASP A 430 9.50 -25.31 -24.02
CA ASP A 430 9.06 -26.41 -24.90
C ASP A 430 7.53 -26.67 -24.80
N GLY A 431 6.80 -25.91 -24.06
CA GLY A 431 5.35 -26.08 -23.82
C GLY A 431 4.55 -24.82 -24.09
N ASP A 432 3.23 -24.90 -24.06
CA ASP A 432 2.34 -23.75 -24.33
C ASP A 432 2.63 -22.60 -23.36
N ASP A 433 3.05 -21.44 -23.90
CA ASP A 433 3.47 -20.26 -23.15
C ASP A 433 2.50 -19.08 -23.34
N LEU A 434 2.32 -18.29 -22.28
CA LEU A 434 1.64 -17.00 -22.31
C LEU A 434 2.68 -15.91 -22.10
N ILE A 435 3.02 -15.19 -23.16
CA ILE A 435 4.11 -14.23 -23.16
C ILE A 435 3.58 -12.80 -23.34
N PHE A 436 3.99 -11.89 -22.44
CA PHE A 436 3.75 -10.45 -22.55
C PHE A 436 5.09 -9.71 -22.66
N GLY A 437 5.36 -9.04 -23.79
CA GLY A 437 6.51 -8.16 -23.99
C GLY A 437 6.43 -6.91 -23.12
N MET A 438 5.23 -6.36 -22.95
CA MET A 438 4.88 -5.15 -22.19
C MET A 438 5.14 -3.86 -22.96
N ALA A 439 6.24 -3.16 -22.70
CA ALA A 439 6.61 -1.93 -23.39
C ALA A 439 8.10 -1.94 -23.74
N GLY A 440 8.48 -1.31 -24.84
CA GLY A 440 9.83 -1.38 -25.37
C GLY A 440 9.79 -1.98 -26.76
N ASN A 441 10.95 -2.07 -27.43
CA ASN A 441 11.05 -2.77 -28.71
C ASN A 441 11.61 -4.17 -28.44
N ASP A 442 10.73 -5.14 -28.32
CA ASP A 442 11.03 -6.45 -27.79
C ASP A 442 11.39 -7.46 -28.88
N LEU A 443 12.20 -8.44 -28.54
CA LEU A 443 12.53 -9.58 -29.37
C LEU A 443 12.01 -10.85 -28.68
N ILE A 444 10.92 -11.43 -29.22
CA ILE A 444 10.19 -12.51 -28.57
C ILE A 444 10.22 -13.77 -29.45
N TYR A 445 10.52 -14.91 -28.83
CA TYR A 445 10.47 -16.25 -29.42
C TYR A 445 9.53 -17.12 -28.58
N GLY A 446 8.49 -17.72 -29.21
CA GLY A 446 7.55 -18.63 -28.54
C GLY A 446 8.22 -19.93 -28.14
N GLY A 447 8.85 -20.61 -29.08
CA GLY A 447 9.55 -21.88 -28.82
C GLY A 447 8.83 -23.08 -29.42
N LEU A 448 8.64 -24.14 -28.62
CA LEU A 448 7.75 -25.24 -28.99
C LEU A 448 6.45 -25.11 -28.20
N GLY A 449 5.34 -25.47 -28.81
CA GLY A 449 4.03 -25.42 -28.12
C GLY A 449 3.06 -24.57 -28.89
N ASN A 450 1.81 -24.41 -28.35
CA ASN A 450 0.86 -23.48 -28.95
C ASN A 450 0.82 -22.24 -28.07
N ASP A 451 1.58 -21.24 -28.47
CA ASP A 451 1.87 -20.09 -27.65
C ASP A 451 0.86 -18.95 -27.83
N CYS A 452 0.70 -18.16 -26.79
CA CYS A 452 -0.10 -16.96 -26.79
C CYS A 452 0.78 -15.76 -26.48
N ILE A 453 1.10 -14.93 -27.51
CA ILE A 453 2.14 -13.91 -27.41
C ILE A 453 1.53 -12.52 -27.66
N PHE A 454 1.82 -11.59 -26.76
CA PHE A 454 1.48 -10.18 -26.84
C PHE A 454 2.77 -9.35 -26.89
N GLY A 455 3.01 -8.61 -27.97
CA GLY A 455 4.16 -7.70 -28.08
C GLY A 455 4.06 -6.55 -27.08
N GLY A 456 2.96 -5.83 -27.15
CA GLY A 456 2.71 -4.73 -26.23
C GLY A 456 2.82 -3.35 -26.90
N SER A 457 3.63 -2.47 -26.37
CA SER A 457 3.86 -1.17 -26.98
C SER A 457 5.31 -0.97 -27.38
N GLY A 458 5.54 -0.58 -28.64
CA GLY A 458 6.87 -0.43 -29.23
C GLY A 458 6.96 -1.18 -30.54
N ASP A 459 8.08 -1.07 -31.25
CA ASP A 459 8.30 -1.77 -32.52
C ASP A 459 8.90 -3.15 -32.23
N ASP A 460 8.06 -4.19 -32.16
CA ASP A 460 8.42 -5.52 -31.69
C ASP A 460 8.82 -6.48 -32.81
N ILE A 461 9.64 -7.47 -32.50
CA ILE A 461 9.95 -8.59 -33.40
C ILE A 461 9.54 -9.89 -32.70
N ILE A 462 8.50 -10.53 -33.21
CA ILE A 462 7.89 -11.72 -32.59
C ILE A 462 7.98 -12.90 -33.55
N SER A 463 8.35 -14.06 -33.02
CA SER A 463 8.33 -15.36 -33.69
C SER A 463 7.54 -16.36 -32.86
N GLY A 464 6.52 -17.03 -33.42
CA GLY A 464 5.80 -18.13 -32.79
C GLY A 464 6.66 -19.39 -32.68
N ASP A 465 7.49 -19.64 -33.72
CA ASP A 465 8.40 -20.78 -33.88
C ASP A 465 7.65 -22.09 -34.23
N GLU A 466 7.63 -23.15 -33.38
CA GLU A 466 6.94 -24.41 -33.71
C GLU A 466 5.65 -24.55 -32.91
N GLY A 467 4.50 -24.66 -33.60
CA GLY A 467 3.20 -24.84 -32.94
C GLY A 467 2.08 -24.10 -33.66
N SER A 468 0.88 -24.11 -33.08
CA SER A 468 -0.22 -23.30 -33.59
C SER A 468 -0.43 -22.12 -32.67
N ASP A 469 0.20 -21.02 -33.02
CA ASP A 469 0.38 -19.89 -32.12
C ASP A 469 -0.69 -18.81 -32.32
N THR A 470 -0.92 -18.01 -31.27
CA THR A 470 -1.68 -16.77 -31.39
C THR A 470 -0.78 -15.60 -31.03
N ILE A 471 -0.51 -14.75 -32.02
CA ILE A 471 0.42 -13.63 -31.91
C ILE A 471 -0.35 -12.32 -32.04
N LYS A 472 -0.15 -11.38 -31.13
CA LYS A 472 -0.70 -10.02 -31.16
C LYS A 472 0.44 -9.01 -31.08
N GLY A 473 0.65 -8.20 -32.14
CA GLY A 473 1.64 -7.12 -32.15
C GLY A 473 1.30 -6.03 -31.14
N ASN A 474 0.02 -5.70 -31.01
CA ASN A 474 -0.55 -4.60 -30.26
C ASN A 474 -0.19 -3.22 -30.83
N SER A 475 0.69 -2.42 -30.28
CA SER A 475 0.93 -1.06 -30.77
C SER A 475 2.39 -0.80 -31.12
N GLY A 476 2.65 -0.41 -32.36
CA GLY A 476 3.99 -0.18 -32.89
C GLY A 476 4.06 -0.58 -34.35
N ASN A 477 5.27 -0.60 -34.95
CA ASN A 477 5.47 -1.14 -36.28
C ASN A 477 6.18 -2.47 -36.17
N ASP A 478 5.41 -3.54 -36.09
CA ASP A 478 5.86 -4.83 -35.62
C ASP A 478 6.29 -5.76 -36.79
N ILE A 479 7.15 -6.72 -36.47
CA ILE A 479 7.52 -7.82 -37.38
C ILE A 479 7.07 -9.13 -36.73
N LEU A 480 5.99 -9.72 -37.27
CA LEU A 480 5.34 -10.89 -36.72
C LEU A 480 5.54 -12.10 -37.63
N LYS A 481 5.98 -13.22 -37.07
CA LYS A 481 6.23 -14.46 -37.80
C LYS A 481 5.57 -15.64 -37.09
N GLY A 482 4.72 -16.39 -37.79
CA GLY A 482 4.19 -17.66 -37.32
C GLY A 482 5.25 -18.76 -37.35
N LEU A 483 5.87 -18.98 -38.47
CA LEU A 483 6.85 -19.99 -38.89
C LEU A 483 6.20 -21.35 -39.17
N SER A 484 6.07 -22.29 -38.23
CA SER A 484 5.55 -23.63 -38.52
C SER A 484 4.34 -23.98 -37.64
N GLY A 485 3.25 -24.33 -38.31
CA GLY A 485 1.97 -24.62 -37.69
C GLY A 485 0.85 -23.77 -38.25
N SER A 486 -0.33 -23.87 -37.67
CA SER A 486 -1.46 -23.06 -38.15
C SER A 486 -1.72 -21.90 -37.21
N ASP A 487 -1.21 -20.73 -37.58
CA ASP A 487 -1.09 -19.60 -36.70
C ASP A 487 -2.23 -18.58 -36.86
N LEU A 488 -2.48 -17.85 -35.77
CA LEU A 488 -3.45 -16.76 -35.72
C LEU A 488 -2.73 -15.46 -35.34
N ILE A 489 -2.55 -14.55 -36.29
CA ILE A 489 -1.72 -13.37 -36.13
C ILE A 489 -2.57 -12.10 -36.25
N TYR A 490 -2.49 -11.23 -35.25
CA TYR A 490 -3.15 -9.92 -35.21
C TYR A 490 -2.07 -8.82 -35.21
N ALA A 491 -2.05 -8.02 -36.27
CA ALA A 491 -1.15 -6.87 -36.36
C ALA A 491 -1.49 -5.80 -35.31
N ASN A 492 -2.76 -5.50 -35.19
CA ASN A 492 -3.27 -4.38 -34.40
C ASN A 492 -2.75 -3.03 -34.94
N SER A 493 -2.26 -2.10 -34.14
CA SER A 493 -2.05 -0.72 -34.60
C SER A 493 -0.63 -0.40 -35.02
N GLY A 494 -0.45 -0.02 -36.30
CA GLY A 494 0.90 0.31 -36.77
C GLY A 494 1.08 0.32 -38.29
N SER A 495 2.28 -0.06 -38.69
CA SER A 495 2.63 -0.41 -40.07
C SER A 495 3.46 -1.68 -40.01
N ASP A 496 2.80 -2.81 -40.02
CA ASP A 496 3.33 -4.07 -39.59
C ASP A 496 3.78 -4.95 -40.76
N VAL A 497 4.69 -5.87 -40.49
CA VAL A 497 5.15 -6.90 -41.43
C VAL A 497 4.80 -8.26 -40.82
N ILE A 498 3.91 -8.98 -41.51
CA ILE A 498 3.41 -10.27 -41.04
C ILE A 498 3.80 -11.35 -42.04
N ASP A 499 4.41 -12.42 -41.55
CA ASP A 499 4.72 -13.62 -42.30
C ASP A 499 4.14 -14.84 -41.57
N GLY A 500 3.06 -15.43 -42.10
CA GLY A 500 2.44 -16.61 -41.51
C GLY A 500 3.42 -17.77 -41.43
N GLY A 501 4.11 -18.09 -42.54
CA GLY A 501 5.12 -19.14 -42.54
C GLY A 501 4.74 -20.38 -43.32
N GLU A 502 4.92 -21.56 -42.75
CA GLU A 502 4.49 -22.86 -43.29
C GLU A 502 3.13 -23.24 -42.74
N ASP A 503 2.34 -23.98 -43.47
CA ASP A 503 0.98 -24.44 -43.15
C ASP A 503 -0.12 -23.38 -43.36
N PHE A 504 -1.28 -23.48 -42.68
CA PHE A 504 -2.43 -22.62 -42.92
C PHE A 504 -2.56 -21.57 -41.83
N ASP A 505 -2.29 -20.30 -42.21
CA ASP A 505 -2.24 -19.19 -41.27
C ASP A 505 -3.33 -18.16 -41.49
N ARG A 506 -3.87 -17.61 -40.42
CA ARG A 506 -4.85 -16.52 -40.43
C ARG A 506 -4.24 -15.24 -39.87
N CYS A 507 -4.19 -14.23 -40.74
CA CYS A 507 -3.64 -12.94 -40.37
C CYS A 507 -4.70 -11.84 -40.42
N HIS A 508 -4.79 -11.06 -39.36
CA HIS A 508 -5.71 -9.94 -39.23
C HIS A 508 -4.96 -8.62 -39.26
N LEU A 509 -5.30 -7.81 -40.26
CA LEU A 509 -4.76 -6.47 -40.49
C LEU A 509 -5.74 -5.42 -39.96
N ASP A 510 -5.23 -4.36 -39.38
CA ASP A 510 -6.03 -3.19 -39.03
C ASP A 510 -5.72 -1.96 -39.91
N SER A 511 -4.61 -2.00 -40.66
CA SER A 511 -4.06 -0.91 -41.44
C SER A 511 -3.81 -1.30 -42.89
N SER A 512 -4.11 -0.39 -43.84
CA SER A 512 -3.72 -0.54 -45.24
C SER A 512 -2.21 -0.38 -45.50
N LYS A 513 -1.43 -0.16 -44.48
CA LYS A 513 0.03 -0.02 -44.53
C LYS A 513 0.76 -1.29 -44.20
N ASP A 514 0.05 -2.29 -43.67
CA ASP A 514 0.65 -3.56 -43.31
C ASP A 514 1.07 -4.39 -44.51
N LEU A 515 2.17 -5.10 -44.37
CA LEU A 515 2.68 -5.99 -45.39
C LEU A 515 2.43 -7.46 -44.98
N LEU A 516 1.69 -8.17 -45.82
CA LEU A 516 1.32 -9.56 -45.59
C LEU A 516 2.13 -10.49 -46.49
N ILE A 517 2.64 -11.56 -45.89
CA ILE A 517 3.42 -12.63 -46.54
C ILE A 517 2.91 -13.98 -46.01
N ASN A 518 2.70 -14.95 -46.89
CA ASN A 518 2.34 -16.34 -46.53
C ASN A 518 1.17 -16.45 -45.53
N CYS A 519 0.10 -15.73 -45.75
CA CYS A 519 -1.11 -15.83 -44.93
C CYS A 519 -2.33 -16.13 -45.83
N GLU A 520 -3.26 -16.91 -45.33
CA GLU A 520 -4.53 -17.23 -45.98
C GLU A 520 -5.64 -16.34 -45.42
N GLU A 521 -6.64 -16.02 -46.22
CA GLU A 521 -7.80 -15.17 -45.88
C GLU A 521 -8.80 -15.91 -44.95
#